data_8b2508c74afdb57d80be3c78854e6992
#
_entry.id   8b2508c74afdb57d80be3c78854e6992
#
_cell.length_a   1.000
_cell.length_b   1.000
_cell.length_c   1.000
_cell.angle_alpha   90.00
_cell.angle_beta   90.00
_cell.angle_gamma   90.00
#
_symmetry.space_group_name_H-M   'P 1'
#
loop_
_entity.id
_entity.type
_entity.pdbx_description
1 polymer ?
#
loop_
_entity_poly.entity_id
_entity_poly.type
_entity_poly.pdbx_seq_one_letter_code
_entity_poly.pdbx_strand_id
1 'polypeptide(L)'
;ATGQIVAYTDADVRVEPEWLTYLVEPFFSSSIAGSGGPNVVPADDPWLAQCVARAPGGPSHVLFDDRIAEHVPGCNMAFRRDVLVALDGFNPVFTKAGDDVDLCWRLQARGWQIAFAPCALVWHHHRSSLRAYWTQQLGYGEGEAWLKPLHPEKFVGRRVLWQGHIYSPLPFVRSLRHAKINVGVWGSAAFPSIYRFDAHPFAHLPHSIRWQLSGLVFFIVGLVLLWTPYRAAGVIALAAGAGALGTTLAKCIKYALDTEIDGLPSIARLPRIVSRFVYRWTVAWLHFLQPFARTHGRVLGFLSPPRGVSGVRDDQAAPVPLPRLQLWTTLRLFVGGSVQDQFWGESWVNPDELLQKMTDWLRSSRAIHIIELDDGWRPHRDFSVAAGRWVWLDLRALVEE
;
A
#
# COMPACT_ATOMS: atom_id res chain seq x y z
N ALA A 1 25.08 3.35 19.39
CA ALA A 1 24.78 2.02 19.94
C ALA A 1 26.02 1.12 19.82
N THR A 2 26.31 0.30 20.84
CA THR A 2 27.48 -0.60 20.87
C THR A 2 27.09 -2.08 20.65
N GLY A 3 25.79 -2.41 20.78
CA GLY A 3 25.27 -3.77 20.58
C GLY A 3 25.39 -4.26 19.14
N GLN A 4 25.29 -5.58 18.95
CA GLN A 4 25.29 -6.22 17.62
C GLN A 4 24.00 -5.95 16.85
N ILE A 5 22.88 -5.77 17.55
CA ILE A 5 21.57 -5.44 17.02
C ILE A 5 21.14 -4.08 17.62
N VAL A 6 20.56 -3.23 16.79
CA VAL A 6 20.01 -1.94 17.19
C VAL A 6 18.52 -1.99 16.97
N ALA A 7 17.74 -1.89 18.07
CA ALA A 7 16.31 -1.82 18.03
C ALA A 7 15.84 -0.35 18.12
N TYR A 8 14.80 -0.04 17.39
CA TYR A 8 14.17 1.29 17.30
C TYR A 8 12.71 1.20 17.69
N THR A 9 12.29 2.18 18.43
CA THR A 9 10.88 2.40 18.77
C THR A 9 10.64 3.90 18.95
N ASP A 10 9.40 4.35 18.75
CA ASP A 10 9.03 5.75 18.93
C ASP A 10 8.80 6.08 20.39
N ALA A 11 8.90 7.37 20.76
CA ALA A 11 8.68 7.83 22.13
C ALA A 11 7.21 7.70 22.60
N ASP A 12 6.29 7.55 21.65
CA ASP A 12 4.86 7.34 21.89
C ASP A 12 4.44 5.86 21.71
N VAL A 13 5.37 4.94 22.01
CA VAL A 13 5.16 3.49 21.95
C VAL A 13 5.35 2.85 23.31
N ARG A 14 4.48 1.89 23.62
CA ARG A 14 4.67 0.95 24.74
C ARG A 14 4.96 -0.43 24.16
N VAL A 15 6.01 -1.08 24.63
CA VAL A 15 6.40 -2.41 24.19
C VAL A 15 5.82 -3.48 25.12
N GLU A 16 5.52 -4.66 24.57
CA GLU A 16 5.18 -5.84 25.37
C GLU A 16 6.43 -6.36 26.12
N PRO A 17 6.26 -7.03 27.27
CA PRO A 17 7.39 -7.51 28.08
C PRO A 17 8.38 -8.36 27.30
N GLU A 18 7.91 -9.23 26.42
CA GLU A 18 8.74 -10.14 25.60
C GLU A 18 9.10 -9.56 24.24
N TRP A 19 8.78 -8.29 24.00
CA TRP A 19 8.96 -7.62 22.70
C TRP A 19 10.37 -7.79 22.14
N LEU A 20 11.39 -7.52 22.97
CA LEU A 20 12.78 -7.57 22.51
C LEU A 20 13.22 -8.99 22.14
N THR A 21 12.77 -9.98 22.91
CA THR A 21 13.05 -11.41 22.66
C THR A 21 12.55 -11.80 21.27
N TYR A 22 11.29 -11.53 20.97
CA TYR A 22 10.71 -11.87 19.67
C TYR A 22 11.25 -11.02 18.53
N LEU A 23 11.61 -9.77 18.78
CA LEU A 23 12.15 -8.88 17.75
C LEU A 23 13.56 -9.31 17.31
N VAL A 24 14.37 -9.88 18.21
CA VAL A 24 15.75 -10.28 17.91
C VAL A 24 15.87 -11.75 17.49
N GLU A 25 14.90 -12.59 17.76
CA GLU A 25 14.89 -14.01 17.39
C GLU A 25 15.23 -14.27 15.92
N PRO A 26 14.65 -13.51 14.94
CA PRO A 26 14.94 -13.76 13.52
C PRO A 26 16.41 -13.60 13.13
N PHE A 27 17.20 -12.86 13.89
CA PHE A 27 18.61 -12.63 13.60
C PHE A 27 19.52 -13.86 13.86
N PHE A 28 18.99 -14.94 14.39
CA PHE A 28 19.72 -16.23 14.39
C PHE A 28 19.93 -16.77 12.97
N SER A 29 19.13 -16.36 12.00
CA SER A 29 19.38 -16.61 10.59
C SER A 29 20.33 -15.57 10.01
N SER A 30 21.38 -16.01 9.32
CA SER A 30 22.40 -15.14 8.71
C SER A 30 21.86 -14.27 7.57
N SER A 31 20.77 -14.69 6.90
CA SER A 31 20.14 -13.95 5.80
C SER A 31 19.31 -12.76 6.28
N ILE A 32 18.91 -12.74 7.57
CA ILE A 32 18.09 -11.68 8.15
C ILE A 32 18.99 -10.56 8.67
N ALA A 33 18.78 -9.37 8.14
CA ALA A 33 19.50 -8.16 8.54
C ALA A 33 18.60 -7.11 9.20
N GLY A 34 17.28 -7.24 9.04
CA GLY A 34 16.27 -6.42 9.70
C GLY A 34 15.14 -7.26 10.26
N SER A 35 14.42 -6.74 11.24
CA SER A 35 13.22 -7.35 11.82
C SER A 35 12.24 -6.27 12.24
N GLY A 36 10.95 -6.57 12.24
CA GLY A 36 9.91 -5.70 12.80
C GLY A 36 8.65 -6.48 13.13
N GLY A 37 7.85 -5.95 14.02
CA GLY A 37 6.65 -6.62 14.50
C GLY A 37 5.40 -5.71 14.40
N PRO A 38 4.20 -6.25 14.71
CA PRO A 38 2.96 -5.52 14.62
C PRO A 38 2.90 -4.33 15.58
N ASN A 39 2.13 -3.33 15.18
CA ASN A 39 1.78 -2.19 15.99
C ASN A 39 0.25 -2.10 16.11
N VAL A 40 -0.25 -1.97 17.33
CA VAL A 40 -1.68 -1.85 17.63
C VAL A 40 -1.96 -0.59 18.42
N VAL A 41 -3.19 -0.09 18.31
CA VAL A 41 -3.63 1.08 19.07
C VAL A 41 -3.94 0.68 20.52
N PRO A 42 -3.45 1.43 21.52
CA PRO A 42 -3.84 1.21 22.90
C PRO A 42 -5.35 1.40 23.12
N ALA A 43 -5.95 0.53 23.94
CA ALA A 43 -7.38 0.60 24.22
C ALA A 43 -7.78 1.88 24.98
N ASP A 44 -6.86 2.44 25.73
CA ASP A 44 -7.00 3.66 26.52
C ASP A 44 -6.73 4.95 25.75
N ASP A 45 -6.43 4.86 24.44
CA ASP A 45 -6.26 6.05 23.60
C ASP A 45 -7.54 6.89 23.50
N PRO A 46 -7.40 8.23 23.42
CA PRO A 46 -8.54 9.12 23.23
C PRO A 46 -9.40 8.73 22.02
N TRP A 47 -10.70 8.99 22.10
CA TRP A 47 -11.67 8.59 21.08
C TRP A 47 -11.28 8.98 19.64
N LEU A 48 -10.65 10.15 19.46
CA LEU A 48 -10.21 10.59 18.13
C LEU A 48 -8.99 9.79 17.65
N ALA A 49 -8.05 9.44 18.53
CA ALA A 49 -6.93 8.56 18.20
C ALA A 49 -7.43 7.16 17.79
N GLN A 50 -8.49 6.66 18.46
CA GLN A 50 -9.17 5.43 18.07
C GLN A 50 -9.77 5.52 16.66
N CYS A 51 -10.31 6.69 16.27
CA CYS A 51 -10.77 6.94 14.90
C CYS A 51 -9.61 6.98 13.90
N VAL A 52 -8.51 7.64 14.25
CA VAL A 52 -7.29 7.73 13.41
C VAL A 52 -6.68 6.35 13.17
N ALA A 53 -6.62 5.51 14.19
CA ALA A 53 -6.14 4.14 14.06
C ALA A 53 -6.98 3.28 13.09
N ARG A 54 -8.24 3.66 12.89
CA ARG A 54 -9.21 2.99 12.01
C ARG A 54 -9.39 3.69 10.66
N ALA A 55 -8.62 4.74 10.43
CA ALA A 55 -8.60 5.52 9.19
C ALA A 55 -7.33 5.24 8.37
N PRO A 56 -7.28 5.60 7.08
CA PRO A 56 -6.11 5.39 6.26
C PRO A 56 -4.92 6.25 6.70
N GLY A 57 -3.70 5.71 6.53
CA GLY A 57 -2.46 6.44 6.71
C GLY A 57 -1.80 6.25 8.07
N GLY A 58 -2.14 5.20 8.81
CA GLY A 58 -1.32 4.71 9.93
C GLY A 58 -0.06 3.98 9.45
N PRO A 59 0.89 3.69 10.35
CA PRO A 59 2.06 2.88 10.05
C PRO A 59 1.61 1.49 9.58
N SER A 60 2.16 1.04 8.45
CA SER A 60 1.71 -0.20 7.81
C SER A 60 2.91 -1.05 7.41
N HIS A 61 2.82 -2.34 7.67
CA HIS A 61 3.78 -3.33 7.20
C HIS A 61 3.46 -3.72 5.76
N VAL A 62 4.49 -4.06 5.01
CA VAL A 62 4.33 -4.68 3.70
C VAL A 62 5.09 -6.00 3.73
N LEU A 63 4.38 -7.11 3.55
CA LEU A 63 4.90 -8.45 3.71
C LEU A 63 4.95 -9.18 2.37
N PHE A 64 6.06 -9.87 2.09
CA PHE A 64 6.11 -10.82 0.99
C PHE A 64 5.37 -12.11 1.34
N ASP A 65 5.57 -12.57 2.57
CA ASP A 65 4.91 -13.73 3.17
C ASP A 65 4.76 -13.53 4.69
N ASP A 66 4.39 -14.58 5.43
CA ASP A 66 4.17 -14.52 6.88
C ASP A 66 5.45 -14.25 7.72
N ARG A 67 6.63 -14.34 7.11
CA ARG A 67 7.93 -14.25 7.77
C ARG A 67 8.83 -13.15 7.23
N ILE A 68 8.67 -12.79 5.96
CA ILE A 68 9.54 -11.83 5.26
C ILE A 68 8.76 -10.59 4.89
N ALA A 69 9.30 -9.45 5.27
CA ALA A 69 8.72 -8.14 4.99
C ALA A 69 9.47 -7.42 3.88
N GLU A 70 8.74 -6.67 3.06
CA GLU A 70 9.28 -5.64 2.20
C GLU A 70 9.51 -4.34 2.98
N HIS A 71 8.64 -4.07 3.97
CA HIS A 71 8.72 -2.88 4.80
C HIS A 71 8.18 -3.15 6.21
N VAL A 72 8.88 -2.65 7.19
CA VAL A 72 8.46 -2.56 8.60
C VAL A 72 8.52 -1.11 9.05
N PRO A 73 7.50 -0.59 9.78
CA PRO A 73 7.45 0.81 10.18
C PRO A 73 8.42 1.14 11.31
N GLY A 74 8.92 2.38 11.30
CA GLY A 74 9.92 2.91 12.23
C GLY A 74 9.60 2.75 13.71
N CYS A 75 8.32 2.69 14.07
CA CYS A 75 7.89 2.53 15.45
C CYS A 75 8.18 1.16 16.07
N ASN A 76 8.53 0.15 15.26
CA ASN A 76 8.80 -1.22 15.73
C ASN A 76 9.72 -1.97 14.77
N MET A 77 11.03 -1.72 14.86
CA MET A 77 12.02 -2.35 14.01
C MET A 77 13.36 -2.55 14.67
N ALA A 78 14.15 -3.49 14.17
CA ALA A 78 15.54 -3.71 14.57
C ALA A 78 16.39 -4.06 13.35
N PHE A 79 17.70 -3.79 13.44
CA PHE A 79 18.66 -4.10 12.38
C PHE A 79 19.98 -4.56 12.96
N ARG A 80 20.73 -5.38 12.20
CA ARG A 80 22.13 -5.65 12.50
C ARG A 80 22.93 -4.36 12.40
N ARG A 81 23.76 -4.10 13.42
CA ARG A 81 24.57 -2.87 13.46
C ARG A 81 25.58 -2.78 12.33
N ASP A 82 26.23 -3.88 11.97
CA ASP A 82 27.18 -3.94 10.86
C ASP A 82 26.51 -3.61 9.51
N VAL A 83 25.28 -4.08 9.30
CA VAL A 83 24.49 -3.74 8.12
C VAL A 83 24.09 -2.27 8.13
N LEU A 84 23.67 -1.72 9.28
CA LEU A 84 23.39 -0.28 9.38
C LEU A 84 24.61 0.57 9.06
N VAL A 85 25.79 0.17 9.56
CA VAL A 85 27.05 0.86 9.25
C VAL A 85 27.38 0.76 7.76
N ALA A 86 27.22 -0.42 7.16
CA ALA A 86 27.44 -0.64 5.74
C ALA A 86 26.48 0.15 4.83
N LEU A 87 25.31 0.51 5.36
CA LEU A 87 24.30 1.34 4.68
C LEU A 87 24.42 2.84 5.01
N ASP A 88 25.39 3.24 5.84
CA ASP A 88 25.52 4.61 6.35
C ASP A 88 24.28 5.08 7.16
N GLY A 89 23.59 4.14 7.80
CA GLY A 89 22.42 4.39 8.65
C GLY A 89 21.20 4.91 7.91
N PHE A 90 20.39 5.72 8.63
CA PHE A 90 19.23 6.40 8.06
C PHE A 90 19.65 7.57 7.20
N ASN A 91 18.93 7.77 6.09
CA ASN A 91 19.17 8.90 5.21
C ASN A 91 18.64 10.20 5.87
N PRO A 92 19.51 11.18 6.19
CA PRO A 92 19.11 12.39 6.91
C PRO A 92 18.18 13.33 6.11
N VAL A 93 17.97 13.04 4.85
CA VAL A 93 16.98 13.73 4.00
C VAL A 93 15.58 13.57 4.56
N PHE A 94 15.27 12.41 5.12
CA PHE A 94 13.95 12.11 5.65
C PHE A 94 13.83 12.57 7.10
N THR A 95 13.24 13.73 7.32
CA THR A 95 13.08 14.32 8.66
C THR A 95 11.70 14.11 9.28
N LYS A 96 10.71 13.64 8.50
CA LYS A 96 9.32 13.50 8.92
C LYS A 96 8.76 12.10 8.69
N ALA A 97 9.08 11.50 7.55
CA ALA A 97 8.61 10.17 7.16
C ALA A 97 9.35 9.68 5.92
N GLY A 98 9.41 8.38 5.73
CA GLY A 98 10.04 7.72 4.57
C GLY A 98 11.44 7.21 4.83
N ASP A 99 12.01 7.51 5.97
CA ASP A 99 13.31 7.02 6.45
C ASP A 99 13.32 5.51 6.64
N ASP A 100 12.26 4.96 7.20
CA ASP A 100 12.03 3.53 7.38
C ASP A 100 11.89 2.81 6.02
N VAL A 101 11.14 3.38 5.10
CA VAL A 101 10.95 2.86 3.74
C VAL A 101 12.28 2.87 2.97
N ASP A 102 13.00 4.00 3.01
CA ASP A 102 14.31 4.15 2.35
C ASP A 102 15.30 3.12 2.87
N LEU A 103 15.41 2.96 4.18
CA LEU A 103 16.33 2.00 4.80
C LEU A 103 15.98 0.56 4.41
N CYS A 104 14.70 0.17 4.47
CA CYS A 104 14.24 -1.15 4.08
C CYS A 104 14.59 -1.46 2.62
N TRP A 105 14.37 -0.52 1.71
CA TRP A 105 14.67 -0.73 0.29
C TRP A 105 16.16 -0.75 0.00
N ARG A 106 16.99 0.08 0.65
CA ARG A 106 18.46 0.03 0.53
C ARG A 106 19.04 -1.29 1.05
N LEU A 107 18.47 -1.83 2.12
CA LEU A 107 18.84 -3.11 2.68
C LEU A 107 18.56 -4.25 1.68
N GLN A 108 17.36 -4.29 1.13
CA GLN A 108 16.94 -5.30 0.16
C GLN A 108 17.70 -5.20 -1.17
N ALA A 109 18.03 -3.98 -1.62
CA ALA A 109 18.84 -3.77 -2.82
C ALA A 109 20.25 -4.41 -2.72
N ARG A 110 20.74 -4.67 -1.50
CA ARG A 110 21.97 -5.39 -1.24
C ARG A 110 21.80 -6.89 -0.98
N GLY A 111 20.59 -7.42 -1.19
CA GLY A 111 20.28 -8.85 -1.06
C GLY A 111 19.98 -9.32 0.36
N TRP A 112 19.89 -8.41 1.36
CA TRP A 112 19.48 -8.77 2.71
C TRP A 112 17.96 -8.83 2.85
N GLN A 113 17.50 -9.61 3.83
CA GLN A 113 16.09 -9.80 4.13
C GLN A 113 15.69 -9.11 5.44
N ILE A 114 14.41 -8.76 5.51
CA ILE A 114 13.76 -8.21 6.71
C ILE A 114 12.73 -9.23 7.17
N ALA A 115 12.82 -9.67 8.42
CA ALA A 115 11.85 -10.58 9.00
C ALA A 115 10.63 -9.82 9.53
N PHE A 116 9.46 -10.44 9.45
CA PHE A 116 8.29 -10.06 10.21
C PHE A 116 8.17 -10.95 11.44
N ALA A 117 8.24 -10.36 12.63
CA ALA A 117 8.15 -11.02 13.92
C ALA A 117 6.76 -10.76 14.55
N PRO A 118 5.75 -11.61 14.33
CA PRO A 118 4.36 -11.32 14.70
C PRO A 118 4.13 -11.22 16.22
N CYS A 119 5.03 -11.81 17.02
CA CYS A 119 4.96 -11.74 18.48
C CYS A 119 5.68 -10.53 19.08
N ALA A 120 6.48 -9.81 18.28
CA ALA A 120 7.13 -8.57 18.71
C ALA A 120 6.15 -7.39 18.68
N LEU A 121 5.11 -7.44 19.51
CA LEU A 121 4.01 -6.49 19.53
C LEU A 121 4.38 -5.19 20.24
N VAL A 122 3.94 -4.06 19.67
CA VAL A 122 3.99 -2.77 20.34
C VAL A 122 2.63 -2.07 20.34
N TRP A 123 2.39 -1.28 21.39
CA TRP A 123 1.23 -0.41 21.51
C TRP A 123 1.63 0.99 21.11
N HIS A 124 1.15 1.45 19.94
CA HIS A 124 1.52 2.73 19.36
C HIS A 124 0.37 3.73 19.46
N HIS A 125 0.60 4.86 20.12
CA HIS A 125 -0.37 5.92 20.28
C HIS A 125 -0.61 6.66 18.97
N HIS A 126 -1.87 6.78 18.57
CA HIS A 126 -2.24 7.51 17.36
C HIS A 126 -2.52 8.99 17.61
N ARG A 127 -2.53 9.78 16.55
CA ARG A 127 -2.76 11.23 16.63
C ARG A 127 -4.15 11.53 17.17
N SER A 128 -4.21 12.35 18.23
CA SER A 128 -5.43 12.67 18.96
C SER A 128 -6.14 13.96 18.49
N SER A 129 -5.70 14.56 17.38
CA SER A 129 -6.34 15.72 16.77
C SER A 129 -6.35 15.66 15.26
N LEU A 130 -7.37 16.28 14.62
CA LEU A 130 -7.45 16.37 13.15
C LEU A 130 -6.27 17.12 12.55
N ARG A 131 -5.77 18.15 13.24
CA ARG A 131 -4.57 18.90 12.82
C ARG A 131 -3.34 18.00 12.81
N ALA A 132 -3.13 17.24 13.88
CA ALA A 132 -1.98 16.32 13.95
C ALA A 132 -2.07 15.21 12.89
N TYR A 133 -3.28 14.66 12.67
CA TYR A 133 -3.52 13.71 11.58
C TYR A 133 -3.20 14.32 10.20
N TRP A 134 -3.70 15.53 9.91
CA TRP A 134 -3.41 16.24 8.67
C TRP A 134 -1.91 16.43 8.46
N THR A 135 -1.21 16.93 9.49
CA THR A 135 0.25 17.14 9.46
C THR A 135 1.01 15.85 9.22
N GLN A 136 0.59 14.75 9.84
CA GLN A 136 1.18 13.43 9.62
C GLN A 136 0.98 12.97 8.17
N GLN A 137 -0.25 13.06 7.63
CA GLN A 137 -0.53 12.68 6.25
C GLN A 137 0.22 13.55 5.23
N LEU A 138 0.41 14.83 5.55
CA LEU A 138 1.22 15.75 4.76
C LEU A 138 2.69 15.29 4.76
N GLY A 139 3.26 14.98 5.92
CA GLY A 139 4.64 14.46 6.04
C GLY A 139 4.86 13.17 5.25
N TYR A 140 3.90 12.25 5.29
CA TYR A 140 3.94 11.05 4.45
C TYR A 140 3.92 11.36 2.95
N GLY A 141 3.16 12.38 2.53
CA GLY A 141 3.14 12.83 1.14
C GLY A 141 4.48 13.44 0.70
N GLU A 142 5.12 14.24 1.56
CA GLU A 142 6.46 14.78 1.33
C GLU A 142 7.48 13.65 1.19
N GLY A 143 7.50 12.69 2.14
CA GLY A 143 8.39 11.51 2.10
C GLY A 143 8.24 10.71 0.81
N GLU A 144 7.01 10.45 0.34
CA GLU A 144 6.78 9.78 -0.93
C GLU A 144 7.35 10.56 -2.14
N ALA A 145 7.27 11.89 -2.11
CA ALA A 145 7.84 12.71 -3.18
C ALA A 145 9.37 12.64 -3.21
N TRP A 146 10.01 12.48 -2.05
CA TRP A 146 11.46 12.37 -1.92
C TRP A 146 11.98 10.96 -2.16
N LEU A 147 11.21 9.92 -1.81
CA LEU A 147 11.54 8.53 -2.11
C LEU A 147 11.62 8.26 -3.61
N LYS A 148 10.78 8.91 -4.42
CA LYS A 148 10.69 8.65 -5.85
C LYS A 148 12.01 8.87 -6.62
N PRO A 149 12.74 9.99 -6.49
CA PRO A 149 14.01 10.17 -7.18
C PRO A 149 15.15 9.29 -6.63
N LEU A 150 15.04 8.82 -5.38
CA LEU A 150 16.02 7.93 -4.76
C LEU A 150 15.81 6.47 -5.13
N HIS A 151 14.54 6.07 -5.35
CA HIS A 151 14.14 4.69 -5.67
C HIS A 151 13.18 4.67 -6.87
N PRO A 152 13.60 5.14 -8.06
CA PRO A 152 12.71 5.26 -9.22
C PRO A 152 12.10 3.93 -9.64
N GLU A 153 12.77 2.80 -9.41
CA GLU A 153 12.32 1.44 -9.68
C GLU A 153 11.11 1.02 -8.82
N LYS A 154 10.96 1.66 -7.66
CA LYS A 154 9.84 1.42 -6.74
C LYS A 154 8.60 2.26 -7.06
N PHE A 155 8.59 2.96 -8.21
CA PHE A 155 7.48 3.84 -8.58
C PHE A 155 7.00 3.63 -10.00
N VAL A 156 5.69 3.65 -10.18
CA VAL A 156 5.05 3.86 -11.50
C VAL A 156 4.33 5.20 -11.50
N GLY A 157 4.79 6.10 -12.33
CA GLY A 157 4.32 7.47 -12.32
C GLY A 157 4.61 8.16 -10.99
N ARG A 158 3.58 8.39 -10.17
CA ARG A 158 3.68 9.00 -8.83
C ARG A 158 3.23 8.05 -7.71
N ARG A 159 3.21 6.75 -7.96
CA ARG A 159 2.71 5.76 -7.01
C ARG A 159 3.82 4.83 -6.60
N VAL A 160 3.93 4.61 -5.32
CA VAL A 160 4.74 3.54 -4.75
C VAL A 160 4.16 2.20 -5.20
N LEU A 161 5.03 1.31 -5.61
CA LEU A 161 4.73 -0.04 -5.98
C LEU A 161 5.32 -0.97 -4.94
N TRP A 162 4.46 -1.44 -4.10
CA TRP A 162 4.81 -2.51 -3.19
C TRP A 162 4.75 -3.85 -3.92
N GLN A 163 5.81 -4.64 -3.82
CA GLN A 163 5.85 -6.02 -4.31
C GLN A 163 5.12 -6.96 -3.35
N GLY A 164 5.22 -6.67 -2.06
CA GLY A 164 4.52 -7.39 -1.02
C GLY A 164 3.08 -6.92 -0.79
N HIS A 165 2.42 -7.58 0.15
CA HIS A 165 1.05 -7.28 0.58
C HIS A 165 1.05 -6.32 1.77
N ILE A 166 0.22 -5.25 1.72
CA ILE A 166 0.03 -4.38 2.88
C ILE A 166 -0.71 -5.15 3.95
N TYR A 167 -0.06 -5.40 5.06
CA TYR A 167 -0.67 -5.98 6.26
C TYR A 167 -1.47 -4.90 6.97
N SER A 168 -2.80 -5.00 6.92
CA SER A 168 -3.68 -4.03 7.55
C SER A 168 -5.06 -4.63 7.85
N PRO A 169 -5.62 -4.40 9.04
CA PRO A 169 -6.98 -4.78 9.38
C PRO A 169 -8.04 -3.88 8.72
N LEU A 170 -7.64 -2.77 8.11
CA LEU A 170 -8.56 -1.75 7.61
C LEU A 170 -9.39 -2.25 6.43
N PRO A 171 -10.74 -2.12 6.47
CA PRO A 171 -11.63 -2.65 5.43
C PRO A 171 -11.33 -2.12 4.03
N PHE A 172 -10.92 -0.84 3.92
CA PHE A 172 -10.61 -0.25 2.63
C PHE A 172 -9.37 -0.85 1.98
N VAL A 173 -8.36 -1.26 2.77
CA VAL A 173 -7.17 -1.95 2.26
C VAL A 173 -7.55 -3.33 1.74
N ARG A 174 -8.42 -4.05 2.45
CA ARG A 174 -8.96 -5.34 2.00
C ARG A 174 -9.73 -5.22 0.69
N SER A 175 -10.45 -4.12 0.48
CA SER A 175 -11.18 -3.87 -0.77
C SER A 175 -10.29 -3.55 -1.98
N LEU A 176 -9.01 -3.23 -1.75
CA LEU A 176 -8.03 -2.94 -2.81
C LEU A 176 -7.31 -4.19 -3.31
N ARG A 177 -7.45 -5.31 -2.61
CA ARG A 177 -6.70 -6.54 -2.85
C ARG A 177 -7.57 -7.77 -2.70
N HIS A 178 -7.15 -8.84 -3.38
CA HIS A 178 -7.67 -10.17 -3.10
C HIS A 178 -7.26 -10.58 -1.67
N ALA A 179 -8.23 -10.82 -0.80
CA ALA A 179 -7.94 -11.37 0.51
C ALA A 179 -7.52 -12.84 0.32
N LYS A 180 -6.24 -13.15 0.47
CA LYS A 180 -5.78 -14.53 0.63
C LYS A 180 -5.90 -14.89 2.11
N ILE A 181 -6.62 -15.96 2.41
CA ILE A 181 -6.47 -16.64 3.70
C ILE A 181 -5.13 -17.35 3.62
N ASN A 182 -4.34 -17.17 4.68
CA ASN A 182 -3.01 -17.70 4.91
C ASN A 182 -2.71 -18.96 4.08
N VAL A 183 -1.78 -18.83 3.15
CA VAL A 183 -1.52 -19.85 2.16
C VAL A 183 -0.18 -20.54 2.42
N GLY A 184 0.49 -20.24 3.50
CA GLY A 184 1.84 -20.74 3.77
C GLY A 184 2.85 -20.33 2.69
N VAL A 185 4.08 -20.75 2.85
CA VAL A 185 5.22 -20.38 1.99
C VAL A 185 5.02 -20.72 0.50
N TRP A 186 4.13 -21.67 0.18
CA TRP A 186 3.92 -22.20 -1.16
C TRP A 186 2.47 -22.10 -1.66
N GLY A 187 1.62 -21.36 -0.99
CA GLY A 187 0.25 -21.22 -1.41
C GLY A 187 -0.60 -22.51 -1.34
N SER A 188 -0.16 -23.50 -0.59
CA SER A 188 -0.74 -24.84 -0.53
C SER A 188 -1.68 -25.06 0.66
N ALA A 189 -2.45 -24.06 1.06
CA ALA A 189 -3.51 -24.30 2.04
C ALA A 189 -4.53 -25.29 1.48
N ALA A 190 -4.87 -26.30 2.29
CA ALA A 190 -5.79 -27.38 1.91
C ALA A 190 -7.25 -26.94 1.68
N PHE A 191 -7.53 -25.64 1.82
CA PHE A 191 -8.89 -25.11 1.72
C PHE A 191 -9.00 -24.07 0.59
N PRO A 192 -10.03 -24.14 -0.26
CA PRO A 192 -10.29 -23.14 -1.26
C PRO A 192 -10.45 -21.76 -0.60
N SER A 193 -9.97 -20.73 -1.25
CA SER A 193 -10.16 -19.34 -0.82
C SER A 193 -11.62 -18.92 -1.00
N ILE A 194 -12.52 -19.47 -0.16
CA ILE A 194 -13.98 -19.21 -0.16
C ILE A 194 -14.29 -17.72 0.08
N TYR A 195 -13.30 -16.94 0.54
CA TYR A 195 -13.43 -15.56 0.93
C TYR A 195 -12.66 -14.61 0.01
N ARG A 196 -12.45 -14.98 -1.25
CA ARG A 196 -11.79 -14.12 -2.21
C ARG A 196 -12.77 -13.05 -2.69
N PHE A 197 -12.55 -11.82 -2.25
CA PHE A 197 -13.21 -10.64 -2.80
C PHE A 197 -12.34 -10.12 -3.96
N ASP A 198 -12.76 -10.36 -5.19
CA ASP A 198 -12.16 -9.71 -6.34
C ASP A 198 -12.52 -8.22 -6.29
N ALA A 199 -11.56 -7.41 -5.92
CA ALA A 199 -11.75 -5.96 -5.98
C ALA A 199 -11.80 -5.54 -7.45
N HIS A 200 -12.96 -5.04 -7.88
CA HIS A 200 -13.10 -4.49 -9.22
C HIS A 200 -12.05 -3.37 -9.43
N PRO A 201 -11.37 -3.28 -10.60
CA PRO A 201 -10.33 -2.28 -10.85
C PRO A 201 -10.76 -0.84 -10.55
N PHE A 202 -12.04 -0.54 -10.68
CA PHE A 202 -12.62 0.78 -10.39
C PHE A 202 -13.04 0.97 -8.92
N ALA A 203 -12.94 -0.05 -8.08
CA ALA A 203 -13.45 0.01 -6.70
C ALA A 203 -12.83 1.13 -5.85
N HIS A 204 -11.57 1.47 -6.11
CA HIS A 204 -10.85 2.53 -5.38
C HIS A 204 -10.89 3.89 -6.07
N LEU A 205 -11.37 3.97 -7.32
CA LEU A 205 -11.39 5.22 -8.08
C LEU A 205 -12.12 6.36 -7.35
N PRO A 206 -13.31 6.14 -6.75
CA PRO A 206 -14.02 7.18 -6.02
C PRO A 206 -13.28 7.75 -4.81
N HIS A 207 -12.33 6.99 -4.26
CA HIS A 207 -11.49 7.42 -3.14
C HIS A 207 -10.18 8.10 -3.60
N SER A 208 -9.97 8.26 -4.90
CA SER A 208 -8.78 8.92 -5.44
C SER A 208 -8.94 10.42 -5.52
N ILE A 209 -7.87 11.17 -5.24
CA ILE A 209 -7.87 12.64 -5.34
C ILE A 209 -8.25 13.14 -6.75
N ARG A 210 -7.86 12.40 -7.81
CA ARG A 210 -8.21 12.79 -9.18
C ARG A 210 -9.71 12.75 -9.42
N TRP A 211 -10.38 11.71 -8.93
CA TRP A 211 -11.83 11.60 -9.00
C TRP A 211 -12.53 12.70 -8.22
N GLN A 212 -12.09 12.95 -6.97
CA GLN A 212 -12.65 13.98 -6.11
C GLN A 212 -12.49 15.38 -6.71
N LEU A 213 -11.29 15.71 -7.22
CA LEU A 213 -11.06 16.99 -7.88
C LEU A 213 -11.83 17.13 -9.18
N SER A 214 -11.91 16.08 -10.00
CA SER A 214 -12.74 16.10 -11.21
C SER A 214 -14.21 16.32 -10.87
N GLY A 215 -14.73 15.60 -9.85
CA GLY A 215 -16.09 15.81 -9.35
C GLY A 215 -16.34 17.24 -8.90
N LEU A 216 -15.39 17.81 -8.15
CA LEU A 216 -15.48 19.21 -7.69
C LEU A 216 -15.46 20.20 -8.86
N VAL A 217 -14.58 20.00 -9.84
CA VAL A 217 -14.50 20.84 -11.04
C VAL A 217 -15.80 20.77 -11.84
N PHE A 218 -16.32 19.57 -12.11
CA PHE A 218 -17.60 19.41 -12.81
C PHE A 218 -18.76 20.06 -12.03
N PHE A 219 -18.76 19.94 -10.72
CA PHE A 219 -19.78 20.56 -9.87
C PHE A 219 -19.75 22.09 -9.96
N ILE A 220 -18.56 22.71 -9.81
CA ILE A 220 -18.39 24.16 -9.89
C ILE A 220 -18.70 24.68 -11.30
N VAL A 221 -18.16 24.03 -12.35
CA VAL A 221 -18.44 24.39 -13.74
C VAL A 221 -19.93 24.28 -14.04
N GLY A 222 -20.57 23.22 -13.55
CA GLY A 222 -22.02 23.03 -13.67
C GLY A 222 -22.78 24.22 -13.07
N LEU A 223 -22.46 24.62 -11.83
CA LEU A 223 -23.09 25.79 -11.19
C LEU A 223 -22.91 27.07 -12.02
N VAL A 224 -21.71 27.33 -12.52
CA VAL A 224 -21.44 28.54 -13.34
C VAL A 224 -22.22 28.50 -14.65
N LEU A 225 -22.27 27.36 -15.35
CA LEU A 225 -22.98 27.23 -16.62
C LEU A 225 -24.49 27.39 -16.50
N LEU A 226 -25.10 27.15 -15.31
CA LEU A 226 -26.55 27.41 -15.10
C LEU A 226 -26.94 28.87 -15.31
N TRP A 227 -26.00 29.81 -15.13
CA TRP A 227 -26.19 31.24 -15.29
C TRP A 227 -25.81 31.74 -16.71
N THR A 228 -25.55 30.84 -17.64
CA THR A 228 -25.17 31.13 -19.02
C THR A 228 -26.20 30.57 -20.00
N PRO A 229 -26.12 30.86 -21.31
CA PRO A 229 -26.96 30.21 -22.32
C PRO A 229 -26.81 28.70 -22.38
N TYR A 230 -25.73 28.15 -21.82
CA TYR A 230 -25.40 26.71 -21.81
C TYR A 230 -26.01 25.95 -20.62
N ARG A 231 -27.18 26.31 -20.15
CA ARG A 231 -27.85 25.72 -18.97
C ARG A 231 -27.98 24.20 -19.02
N ALA A 232 -28.28 23.64 -20.19
CA ALA A 232 -28.38 22.18 -20.35
C ALA A 232 -27.04 21.47 -20.05
N ALA A 233 -25.93 21.98 -20.58
CA ALA A 233 -24.59 21.48 -20.28
C ALA A 233 -24.27 21.70 -18.77
N GLY A 234 -24.73 22.80 -18.17
CA GLY A 234 -24.60 23.09 -16.76
C GLY A 234 -25.28 22.04 -15.89
N VAL A 235 -26.50 21.62 -16.21
CA VAL A 235 -27.21 20.55 -15.50
C VAL A 235 -26.49 19.22 -15.59
N ILE A 236 -26.00 18.86 -16.78
CA ILE A 236 -25.24 17.61 -17.00
C ILE A 236 -23.94 17.63 -16.18
N ALA A 237 -23.19 18.71 -16.24
CA ALA A 237 -21.94 18.85 -15.48
C ALA A 237 -22.19 18.80 -13.96
N LEU A 238 -23.22 19.49 -13.49
CA LEU A 238 -23.61 19.48 -12.08
C LEU A 238 -24.01 18.08 -11.61
N ALA A 239 -24.82 17.36 -12.38
CA ALA A 239 -25.22 15.98 -12.08
C ALA A 239 -24.00 15.04 -12.06
N ALA A 240 -23.10 15.15 -13.03
CA ALA A 240 -21.87 14.37 -13.08
C ALA A 240 -20.96 14.66 -11.86
N GLY A 241 -20.76 15.95 -11.51
CA GLY A 241 -20.00 16.37 -10.35
C GLY A 241 -20.61 15.90 -9.03
N ALA A 242 -21.92 16.08 -8.85
CA ALA A 242 -22.63 15.60 -7.68
C ALA A 242 -22.58 14.08 -7.55
N GLY A 243 -22.76 13.36 -8.65
CA GLY A 243 -22.63 11.90 -8.70
C GLY A 243 -21.22 11.42 -8.32
N ALA A 244 -20.18 12.06 -8.85
CA ALA A 244 -18.80 11.74 -8.51
C ALA A 244 -18.49 11.97 -7.03
N LEU A 245 -18.87 13.10 -6.46
CA LEU A 245 -18.71 13.41 -5.04
C LEU A 245 -19.56 12.50 -4.15
N GLY A 246 -20.80 12.20 -4.59
CA GLY A 246 -21.71 11.27 -3.91
C GLY A 246 -21.14 9.85 -3.82
N THR A 247 -20.53 9.35 -4.90
CA THR A 247 -19.85 8.03 -4.87
C THR A 247 -18.63 8.02 -3.94
N THR A 248 -17.89 9.12 -3.86
CA THR A 248 -16.79 9.27 -2.88
C THR A 248 -17.32 9.20 -1.45
N LEU A 249 -18.38 9.99 -1.15
CA LEU A 249 -18.98 10.01 0.17
C LEU A 249 -19.56 8.65 0.55
N ALA A 250 -20.28 8.01 -0.36
CA ALA A 250 -20.82 6.66 -0.16
C ALA A 250 -19.72 5.63 0.16
N LYS A 251 -18.58 5.72 -0.52
CA LYS A 251 -17.39 4.87 -0.22
C LYS A 251 -16.81 5.16 1.16
N CYS A 252 -16.64 6.42 1.52
CA CYS A 252 -16.13 6.80 2.85
C CYS A 252 -17.07 6.31 3.97
N ILE A 253 -18.38 6.45 3.76
CA ILE A 253 -19.39 5.95 4.70
C ILE A 253 -19.34 4.42 4.76
N LYS A 254 -19.26 3.73 3.61
CA LYS A 254 -19.14 2.27 3.60
C LYS A 254 -17.93 1.81 4.40
N TYR A 255 -16.75 2.37 4.17
CA TYR A 255 -15.56 2.00 4.94
C TYR A 255 -15.71 2.25 6.44
N ALA A 256 -16.36 3.35 6.82
CA ALA A 256 -16.66 3.62 8.22
C ALA A 256 -17.68 2.64 8.81
N LEU A 257 -18.66 2.18 8.03
CA LEU A 257 -19.64 1.17 8.45
C LEU A 257 -19.01 -0.21 8.59
N ASP A 258 -18.10 -0.57 7.72
CA ASP A 258 -17.37 -1.85 7.74
C ASP A 258 -16.29 -1.89 8.84
N THR A 259 -15.94 -0.74 9.45
CA THR A 259 -14.93 -0.64 10.50
C THR A 259 -15.47 -1.15 11.83
N GLU A 260 -14.68 -1.95 12.54
CA GLU A 260 -15.02 -2.47 13.86
C GLU A 260 -14.90 -1.38 14.94
N ILE A 261 -16.03 -1.06 15.59
CA ILE A 261 -16.10 -0.06 16.66
C ILE A 261 -16.79 -0.58 17.92
N ASP A 262 -17.17 -1.87 17.97
CA ASP A 262 -18.00 -2.41 19.03
C ASP A 262 -17.31 -2.44 20.40
N GLY A 263 -16.00 -2.61 20.43
CA GLY A 263 -15.18 -2.55 21.63
C GLY A 263 -14.83 -1.15 22.15
N LEU A 264 -15.22 -0.09 21.41
CA LEU A 264 -14.83 1.26 21.79
C LEU A 264 -15.70 1.83 22.93
N PRO A 265 -15.10 2.59 23.87
CA PRO A 265 -15.81 3.22 24.96
C PRO A 265 -16.76 4.31 24.45
N SER A 266 -17.77 4.63 25.23
CA SER A 266 -18.61 5.81 24.98
C SER A 266 -17.78 7.09 25.12
N ILE A 267 -17.97 8.03 24.19
CA ILE A 267 -17.33 9.35 24.28
C ILE A 267 -17.93 10.08 25.50
N ALA A 268 -17.09 10.71 26.31
CA ALA A 268 -17.52 11.38 27.53
C ALA A 268 -18.74 12.27 27.31
N ARG A 269 -19.75 12.15 28.15
CA ARG A 269 -21.04 12.88 28.15
C ARG A 269 -21.98 12.55 26.98
N LEU A 270 -21.65 11.60 26.08
CA LEU A 270 -22.55 11.22 24.99
C LEU A 270 -23.16 9.83 25.24
N PRO A 271 -24.44 9.64 24.92
CA PRO A 271 -25.06 8.32 24.88
C PRO A 271 -24.31 7.39 23.94
N ARG A 272 -24.34 6.07 24.21
CA ARG A 272 -23.62 5.07 23.42
C ARG A 272 -23.97 5.11 21.92
N ILE A 273 -25.24 5.33 21.60
CA ILE A 273 -25.72 5.42 20.20
C ILE A 273 -25.09 6.65 19.51
N VAL A 274 -25.08 7.79 20.18
CA VAL A 274 -24.49 9.03 19.64
C VAL A 274 -22.96 8.88 19.50
N SER A 275 -22.30 8.26 20.48
CA SER A 275 -20.86 7.96 20.41
C SER A 275 -20.52 7.11 19.20
N ARG A 276 -21.29 6.04 18.93
CA ARG A 276 -21.10 5.18 17.74
C ARG A 276 -21.29 5.97 16.43
N PHE A 277 -22.28 6.84 16.38
CA PHE A 277 -22.48 7.73 15.23
C PHE A 277 -21.29 8.67 15.02
N VAL A 278 -20.79 9.30 16.09
CA VAL A 278 -19.62 10.19 16.04
C VAL A 278 -18.37 9.43 15.57
N TYR A 279 -18.11 8.22 16.10
CA TYR A 279 -17.01 7.37 15.63
C TYR A 279 -17.07 7.11 14.13
N ARG A 280 -18.22 6.64 13.64
CA ARG A 280 -18.40 6.32 12.22
C ARG A 280 -18.28 7.55 11.32
N TRP A 281 -18.90 8.65 11.72
CA TRP A 281 -18.79 9.89 10.97
C TRP A 281 -17.35 10.42 10.92
N THR A 282 -16.65 10.36 12.04
CA THR A 282 -15.25 10.79 12.10
C THR A 282 -14.35 9.90 11.23
N VAL A 283 -14.51 8.59 11.28
CA VAL A 283 -13.77 7.67 10.39
C VAL A 283 -14.07 7.97 8.92
N ALA A 284 -15.34 8.17 8.55
CA ALA A 284 -15.71 8.54 7.17
C ALA A 284 -15.05 9.86 6.74
N TRP A 285 -15.02 10.85 7.64
CA TRP A 285 -14.40 12.14 7.40
C TRP A 285 -12.87 12.04 7.23
N LEU A 286 -12.21 11.24 8.03
CA LEU A 286 -10.77 10.96 7.89
C LEU A 286 -10.47 10.28 6.56
N HIS A 287 -11.28 9.33 6.11
CA HIS A 287 -11.19 8.74 4.78
C HIS A 287 -11.32 9.77 3.66
N PHE A 288 -12.24 10.72 3.82
CA PHE A 288 -12.42 11.79 2.84
C PHE A 288 -11.23 12.76 2.81
N LEU A 289 -10.69 13.13 3.97
CA LEU A 289 -9.59 14.10 4.09
C LEU A 289 -8.22 13.56 3.64
N GLN A 290 -7.97 12.28 3.84
CA GLN A 290 -6.65 11.68 3.64
C GLN A 290 -6.05 11.91 2.24
N PRO A 291 -6.77 11.72 1.12
CA PRO A 291 -6.24 11.95 -0.22
C PRO A 291 -5.80 13.39 -0.46
N PHE A 292 -6.49 14.37 0.14
CA PHE A 292 -6.14 15.79 0.05
C PHE A 292 -4.85 16.08 0.80
N ALA A 293 -4.76 15.67 2.07
CA ALA A 293 -3.58 15.91 2.90
C ALA A 293 -2.33 15.24 2.29
N ARG A 294 -2.45 13.98 1.85
CA ARG A 294 -1.38 13.24 1.21
C ARG A 294 -0.93 13.86 -0.10
N THR A 295 -1.87 14.35 -0.91
CA THR A 295 -1.55 15.03 -2.18
C THR A 295 -0.92 16.38 -1.94
N HIS A 296 -1.39 17.13 -0.95
CA HIS A 296 -0.78 18.40 -0.55
C HIS A 296 0.69 18.19 -0.16
N GLY A 297 0.98 17.19 0.67
CA GLY A 297 2.35 16.83 1.02
C GLY A 297 3.21 16.45 -0.20
N ARG A 298 2.68 15.66 -1.15
CA ARG A 298 3.41 15.34 -2.39
C ARG A 298 3.74 16.58 -3.23
N VAL A 299 2.82 17.54 -3.29
CA VAL A 299 3.06 18.80 -4.01
C VAL A 299 4.15 19.61 -3.32
N LEU A 300 4.08 19.75 -1.99
CA LEU A 300 5.10 20.46 -1.22
C LEU A 300 6.46 19.77 -1.35
N GLY A 301 6.53 18.45 -1.20
CA GLY A 301 7.76 17.69 -1.35
C GLY A 301 8.38 17.80 -2.74
N PHE A 302 7.54 17.86 -3.78
CA PHE A 302 7.99 18.08 -5.16
C PHE A 302 8.53 19.51 -5.38
N LEU A 303 7.87 20.53 -4.80
CA LEU A 303 8.28 21.93 -4.96
C LEU A 303 9.49 22.30 -4.10
N SER A 304 9.73 21.59 -3.02
CA SER A 304 10.79 21.88 -2.07
C SER A 304 11.59 20.60 -1.72
N PRO A 305 12.27 19.98 -2.70
CA PRO A 305 13.11 18.82 -2.43
C PRO A 305 14.29 19.22 -1.55
N PRO A 306 14.64 18.44 -0.52
CA PRO A 306 15.82 18.72 0.29
C PRO A 306 17.11 18.54 -0.52
N ARG A 307 18.20 19.19 -0.07
CA ARG A 307 19.51 19.02 -0.67
C ARG A 307 19.95 17.56 -0.57
N GLY A 308 20.35 16.94 -1.68
CA GLY A 308 20.71 15.52 -1.75
C GLY A 308 19.68 14.63 -2.46
N VAL A 309 18.43 15.07 -2.62
CA VAL A 309 17.43 14.37 -3.45
C VAL A 309 17.54 14.77 -4.92
N SER A 310 18.04 15.97 -5.20
CA SER A 310 18.26 16.47 -6.57
C SER A 310 19.61 15.97 -7.09
N GLY A 311 19.67 14.86 -7.78
CA GLY A 311 20.91 14.55 -8.49
C GLY A 311 21.24 13.08 -8.76
N VAL A 312 20.54 12.13 -8.21
CA VAL A 312 20.74 10.74 -8.64
C VAL A 312 19.88 10.50 -9.89
N ARG A 313 20.36 11.02 -11.02
CA ARG A 313 20.00 10.43 -12.32
C ARG A 313 20.81 9.14 -12.44
N ASP A 314 20.17 8.05 -12.11
CA ASP A 314 20.69 6.75 -12.49
C ASP A 314 20.51 6.59 -14.01
N ASP A 315 21.56 6.90 -14.75
CA ASP A 315 21.62 6.73 -16.22
C ASP A 315 21.62 5.24 -16.65
N GLN A 316 21.52 4.30 -15.70
CA GLN A 316 21.75 2.89 -15.98
C GLN A 316 20.53 2.07 -16.35
N ALA A 317 19.34 2.61 -16.40
CA ALA A 317 18.21 1.81 -16.83
C ALA A 317 17.21 2.61 -17.66
N ALA A 318 17.47 2.64 -18.95
CA ALA A 318 16.44 2.94 -19.94
C ALA A 318 15.27 1.96 -19.73
N PRO A 319 14.03 2.43 -19.62
CA PRO A 319 12.89 1.54 -19.53
C PRO A 319 12.87 0.65 -20.78
N VAL A 320 12.81 -0.66 -20.59
CA VAL A 320 12.60 -1.59 -21.70
C VAL A 320 11.32 -1.14 -22.42
N PRO A 321 11.39 -0.78 -23.71
CA PRO A 321 10.21 -0.33 -24.42
C PRO A 321 9.22 -1.49 -24.48
N LEU A 322 8.08 -1.34 -23.79
CA LEU A 322 6.99 -2.29 -23.92
C LEU A 322 6.49 -2.30 -25.36
N PRO A 323 6.24 -3.46 -25.97
CA PRO A 323 5.64 -3.54 -27.29
C PRO A 323 4.33 -2.77 -27.31
N ARG A 324 4.14 -1.90 -28.28
CA ARG A 324 2.90 -1.15 -28.44
C ARG A 324 1.79 -2.12 -28.80
N LEU A 325 0.89 -2.39 -27.88
CA LEU A 325 -0.33 -3.14 -28.18
C LEU A 325 -1.12 -2.41 -29.24
N GLN A 326 -1.61 -3.16 -30.26
CA GLN A 326 -2.50 -2.60 -31.26
C GLN A 326 -3.79 -2.13 -30.60
N LEU A 327 -4.38 -1.04 -31.09
CA LEU A 327 -5.57 -0.42 -30.50
C LEU A 327 -6.71 -1.44 -30.29
N TRP A 328 -6.94 -2.34 -31.25
CA TRP A 328 -7.96 -3.38 -31.17
C TRP A 328 -7.67 -4.42 -30.06
N THR A 329 -6.44 -4.83 -29.89
CA THR A 329 -6.02 -5.73 -28.81
C THR A 329 -6.24 -5.05 -27.44
N THR A 330 -5.88 -3.77 -27.34
CA THR A 330 -6.12 -2.99 -26.12
C THR A 330 -7.60 -2.85 -25.79
N LEU A 331 -8.44 -2.54 -26.78
CA LEU A 331 -9.90 -2.45 -26.62
C LEU A 331 -10.51 -3.79 -26.22
N ARG A 332 -10.08 -4.89 -26.84
CA ARG A 332 -10.54 -6.24 -26.51
C ARG A 332 -10.19 -6.63 -25.09
N LEU A 333 -8.97 -6.36 -24.64
CA LEU A 333 -8.54 -6.58 -23.25
C LEU A 333 -9.34 -5.70 -22.27
N PHE A 334 -9.64 -4.46 -22.67
CA PHE A 334 -10.42 -3.55 -21.84
C PHE A 334 -11.88 -4.00 -21.61
N VAL A 335 -12.47 -4.68 -22.61
CA VAL A 335 -13.85 -5.23 -22.54
C VAL A 335 -13.89 -6.63 -21.90
N GLY A 336 -12.77 -7.12 -21.37
CA GLY A 336 -12.68 -8.44 -20.71
C GLY A 336 -12.34 -9.59 -21.68
N GLY A 337 -11.82 -9.28 -22.87
CA GLY A 337 -11.28 -10.28 -23.78
C GLY A 337 -9.92 -10.81 -23.31
N SER A 338 -9.55 -12.01 -23.75
CA SER A 338 -8.23 -12.60 -23.54
C SER A 338 -7.43 -12.65 -24.82
N VAL A 339 -6.12 -12.61 -24.70
CA VAL A 339 -5.15 -12.90 -25.75
C VAL A 339 -4.40 -14.14 -25.31
N GLN A 340 -4.30 -15.11 -26.20
CA GLN A 340 -3.56 -16.35 -25.97
C GLN A 340 -2.43 -16.42 -26.98
N ASP A 341 -1.23 -16.66 -26.49
CA ASP A 341 -0.05 -16.96 -27.29
C ASP A 341 0.49 -18.32 -26.85
N GLN A 342 0.92 -19.14 -27.80
CA GLN A 342 1.50 -20.45 -27.57
C GLN A 342 2.98 -20.42 -27.96
N PHE A 343 3.82 -20.93 -27.10
CA PHE A 343 5.24 -21.06 -27.32
C PHE A 343 5.60 -22.54 -27.32
N TRP A 344 6.33 -22.98 -28.31
CA TRP A 344 6.81 -24.34 -28.43
C TRP A 344 8.29 -24.43 -28.10
N GLY A 345 8.70 -25.44 -27.33
CA GLY A 345 10.11 -25.75 -27.01
C GLY A 345 10.42 -27.19 -27.35
N GLU A 346 11.56 -27.43 -27.99
CA GLU A 346 12.00 -28.80 -28.37
C GLU A 346 12.58 -29.60 -27.20
N SER A 347 12.83 -28.96 -26.07
CA SER A 347 13.38 -29.61 -24.86
C SER A 347 12.39 -29.51 -23.71
N TRP A 348 12.22 -30.60 -23.01
CA TRP A 348 11.41 -30.59 -21.79
C TRP A 348 12.00 -29.69 -20.74
N VAL A 349 11.21 -28.82 -20.17
CA VAL A 349 11.58 -27.92 -19.06
C VAL A 349 10.63 -28.20 -17.90
N ASN A 350 11.20 -28.33 -16.71
CA ASN A 350 10.37 -28.47 -15.50
C ASN A 350 9.47 -27.24 -15.36
N PRO A 351 8.12 -27.42 -15.28
CA PRO A 351 7.18 -26.29 -15.15
C PRO A 351 7.50 -25.36 -13.99
N ASP A 352 7.89 -25.89 -12.84
CA ASP A 352 8.22 -25.09 -11.65
C ASP A 352 9.46 -24.24 -11.88
N GLU A 353 10.48 -24.78 -12.55
CA GLU A 353 11.70 -24.03 -12.89
C GLU A 353 11.41 -22.96 -13.94
N LEU A 354 10.56 -23.24 -14.91
CA LEU A 354 10.09 -22.27 -15.91
C LEU A 354 9.32 -21.12 -15.23
N LEU A 355 8.38 -21.46 -14.37
CA LEU A 355 7.58 -20.48 -13.63
C LEU A 355 8.48 -19.62 -12.72
N GLN A 356 9.47 -20.20 -12.08
CA GLN A 356 10.41 -19.47 -11.25
C GLN A 356 11.27 -18.51 -12.08
N LYS A 357 11.83 -18.97 -13.19
CA LYS A 357 12.60 -18.11 -14.12
C LYS A 357 11.75 -16.99 -14.69
N MET A 358 10.51 -17.26 -15.07
CA MET A 358 9.56 -16.23 -15.52
C MET A 358 9.26 -15.22 -14.43
N THR A 359 9.03 -15.68 -13.20
CA THR A 359 8.75 -14.84 -12.05
C THR A 359 9.93 -13.92 -11.72
N ASP A 360 11.15 -14.46 -11.75
CA ASP A 360 12.37 -13.69 -11.48
C ASP A 360 12.63 -12.67 -12.59
N TRP A 361 12.40 -13.04 -13.85
CA TRP A 361 12.49 -12.12 -14.97
C TRP A 361 11.43 -11.01 -14.86
N LEU A 362 10.19 -11.35 -14.52
CA LEU A 362 9.12 -10.38 -14.30
C LEU A 362 9.44 -9.43 -13.14
N ARG A 363 10.01 -9.94 -12.03
CA ARG A 363 10.45 -9.13 -10.89
C ARG A 363 11.59 -8.18 -11.26
N SER A 364 12.47 -8.58 -12.15
CA SER A 364 13.54 -7.71 -12.67
C SER A 364 13.02 -6.67 -13.66
N SER A 365 11.82 -6.87 -14.22
CA SER A 365 11.20 -5.95 -15.16
C SER A 365 10.56 -4.76 -14.44
N ARG A 366 10.95 -3.54 -14.81
CA ARG A 366 10.38 -2.30 -14.28
C ARG A 366 8.92 -2.06 -14.69
N ALA A 367 8.39 -2.84 -15.61
CA ALA A 367 7.02 -2.69 -16.11
C ALA A 367 5.98 -3.43 -15.27
N ILE A 368 6.41 -4.38 -14.43
CA ILE A 368 5.54 -5.33 -13.75
C ILE A 368 5.70 -5.15 -12.23
N HIS A 369 4.59 -5.01 -11.55
CA HIS A 369 4.58 -4.43 -10.22
C HIS A 369 4.14 -5.38 -9.11
N ILE A 370 3.31 -6.35 -9.42
CA ILE A 370 2.82 -7.34 -8.46
C ILE A 370 2.73 -8.66 -9.20
N ILE A 371 3.36 -9.68 -8.65
CA ILE A 371 3.25 -11.05 -9.12
C ILE A 371 2.55 -11.82 -8.02
N GLU A 372 1.37 -12.35 -8.31
CA GLU A 372 0.66 -13.25 -7.42
C GLU A 372 0.78 -14.66 -8.00
N LEU A 373 1.50 -15.53 -7.30
CA LEU A 373 1.52 -16.95 -7.59
C LEU A 373 0.16 -17.55 -7.27
N ASP A 374 -0.34 -18.44 -8.13
CA ASP A 374 -1.57 -19.14 -7.83
C ASP A 374 -1.31 -20.23 -6.79
N ASP A 375 -2.30 -20.43 -5.94
CA ASP A 375 -2.31 -21.44 -4.89
C ASP A 375 -2.78 -22.82 -5.39
N GLY A 376 -2.84 -23.02 -6.69
CA GLY A 376 -3.30 -24.27 -7.32
C GLY A 376 -4.82 -24.46 -7.35
N TRP A 377 -5.59 -23.49 -6.84
CA TRP A 377 -7.05 -23.56 -6.77
C TRP A 377 -7.79 -22.92 -7.96
N ARG A 378 -7.06 -22.22 -8.82
CA ARG A 378 -7.63 -21.68 -10.05
C ARG A 378 -7.14 -22.48 -11.26
N PRO A 379 -8.00 -23.28 -11.89
CA PRO A 379 -7.59 -24.18 -12.99
C PRO A 379 -7.18 -23.44 -14.26
N HIS A 380 -7.16 -22.12 -14.25
CA HIS A 380 -6.96 -21.31 -15.45
C HIS A 380 -5.74 -20.39 -15.40
N ARG A 381 -4.95 -20.43 -14.33
CA ARG A 381 -3.75 -19.61 -14.21
C ARG A 381 -2.74 -20.18 -13.19
N ASP A 382 -1.46 -19.98 -13.44
CA ASP A 382 -0.38 -20.31 -12.52
C ASP A 382 0.07 -19.09 -11.73
N PHE A 383 0.03 -17.92 -12.34
CA PHE A 383 0.29 -16.66 -11.65
C PHE A 383 -0.41 -15.48 -12.34
N SER A 384 -0.63 -14.42 -11.58
CA SER A 384 -1.20 -13.17 -12.06
C SER A 384 -0.19 -12.05 -11.93
N VAL A 385 -0.14 -11.20 -12.92
CA VAL A 385 0.76 -10.06 -12.99
C VAL A 385 -0.04 -8.77 -13.11
N ALA A 386 0.18 -7.83 -12.22
CA ALA A 386 -0.36 -6.49 -12.38
C ALA A 386 0.57 -5.66 -13.28
N ALA A 387 0.16 -5.46 -14.52
CA ALA A 387 0.81 -4.56 -15.45
C ALA A 387 0.18 -3.17 -15.37
N GLY A 388 0.69 -2.34 -14.48
CA GLY A 388 0.14 -1.02 -14.23
C GLY A 388 -1.10 -1.05 -13.33
N ARG A 389 -1.91 0.02 -13.38
CA ARG A 389 -3.03 0.23 -12.45
C ARG A 389 -4.29 -0.56 -12.79
N TRP A 390 -4.46 -0.89 -14.05
CA TRP A 390 -5.76 -1.30 -14.61
C TRP A 390 -5.72 -2.65 -15.31
N VAL A 391 -4.52 -3.20 -15.52
CA VAL A 391 -4.34 -4.42 -16.30
C VAL A 391 -3.77 -5.50 -15.40
N TRP A 392 -4.52 -6.58 -15.28
CA TRP A 392 -4.07 -7.83 -14.72
C TRP A 392 -3.91 -8.82 -15.85
N LEU A 393 -2.77 -9.48 -15.88
CA LEU A 393 -2.47 -10.57 -16.79
C LEU A 393 -2.47 -11.86 -15.99
N ASP A 394 -3.40 -12.74 -16.28
CA ASP A 394 -3.39 -14.10 -15.77
C ASP A 394 -2.59 -14.96 -16.75
N LEU A 395 -1.55 -15.59 -16.27
CA LEU A 395 -0.65 -16.41 -17.07
C LEU A 395 -0.80 -17.88 -16.63
N ARG A 396 -0.89 -18.74 -17.60
CA ARG A 396 -0.91 -20.20 -17.41
C ARG A 396 0.17 -20.82 -18.27
N ALA A 397 1.06 -21.59 -17.67
CA ALA A 397 1.98 -22.46 -18.39
C ALA A 397 1.31 -23.83 -18.53
N LEU A 398 0.94 -24.21 -19.74
CA LEU A 398 0.54 -25.56 -20.07
C LEU A 398 1.75 -26.25 -20.68
N VAL A 399 2.21 -27.30 -20.01
CA VAL A 399 3.19 -28.20 -20.61
C VAL A 399 2.38 -29.39 -21.14
N GLU A 400 2.30 -29.50 -22.45
CA GLU A 400 1.73 -30.67 -23.13
C GLU A 400 2.88 -31.63 -23.44
N GLU A 401 2.76 -32.88 -23.02
CA GLU A 401 3.69 -33.98 -23.36
C GLU A 401 3.51 -34.45 -24.80
#